data_d798589ef1ecb80e55aaf55c489baa2c
#
_entry.id   d798589ef1ecb80e55aaf55c489baa2c
#
_cell.length_a   1.000
_cell.length_b   1.000
_cell.length_c   1.000
_cell.angle_alpha   90.00
_cell.angle_beta   90.00
_cell.angle_gamma   90.00
#
_symmetry.space_group_name_H-M   'P 1'
#
loop_
_entity.id
_entity.type
_entity.pdbx_description
1 polymer ?
#
loop_
_entity_poly.entity_id
_entity_poly.type
_entity_poly.pdbx_seq_one_letter_code
_entity_poly.pdbx_strand_id
1 'polypeptide(L)'
;RLKTGTPARVKMSTLDLSAMEEQPGETPTPFMSLTGEVEQHQEQLSCFITRTNKTTHQIISDNTHLSAMYSGNISGIGPRYCPSIEDKVFKFVHKDSHQIFIEPEGIGVDLVYPNGISTSLPKKAQEDFIHTIKGMEQSEITEFGYAAESDFVNPSTNKKTLETKSFNDFYLA
;
A
#
# COMPACT_ATOMS: atom_id res chain seq x y z
N ARG A 1 -13.76 7.67 13.01
CA ARG A 1 -13.22 7.62 11.65
C ARG A 1 -11.76 7.16 11.65
N LEU A 2 -11.40 6.37 10.66
CA LEU A 2 -10.03 5.95 10.37
C LEU A 2 -9.56 6.62 9.10
N LYS A 3 -8.28 6.98 9.03
CA LYS A 3 -7.66 7.52 7.82
C LYS A 3 -6.51 6.61 7.39
N THR A 4 -6.46 6.33 6.10
CA THR A 4 -5.39 5.56 5.46
C THR A 4 -4.92 6.26 4.20
N GLY A 5 -3.81 5.80 3.64
CA GLY A 5 -3.37 6.19 2.30
C GLY A 5 -3.30 4.99 1.39
N THR A 6 -3.29 5.24 0.10
CA THR A 6 -2.95 4.24 -0.92
C THR A 6 -1.61 4.60 -1.56
N PRO A 7 -0.81 3.65 -2.05
CA PRO A 7 0.33 3.99 -2.89
C PRO A 7 -0.13 4.37 -4.30
N ALA A 8 0.75 5.02 -5.03
CA ALA A 8 0.57 5.21 -6.47
C ALA A 8 0.55 3.85 -7.19
N ARG A 9 -0.18 3.74 -8.31
CA ARG A 9 -0.10 2.61 -9.24
C ARG A 9 0.90 2.93 -10.33
N VAL A 10 1.72 1.95 -10.66
CA VAL A 10 2.86 2.14 -11.58
C VAL A 10 2.82 1.05 -12.65
N LYS A 11 3.17 1.40 -13.89
CA LYS A 11 3.33 0.40 -14.95
C LYS A 11 4.53 -0.50 -14.68
N MET A 12 4.29 -1.81 -14.62
CA MET A 12 5.34 -2.81 -14.40
C MET A 12 6.39 -2.79 -15.50
N SER A 13 5.98 -2.62 -16.76
CA SER A 13 6.86 -2.58 -17.92
C SER A 13 7.87 -1.42 -17.93
N THR A 14 7.67 -0.42 -17.08
CA THR A 14 8.57 0.74 -16.93
C THR A 14 9.57 0.61 -15.78
N LEU A 15 9.51 -0.49 -15.03
CA LEU A 15 10.39 -0.76 -13.90
C LEU A 15 11.64 -1.53 -14.35
N ASP A 16 12.77 -1.23 -13.73
CA ASP A 16 13.97 -2.07 -13.82
C ASP A 16 13.93 -3.16 -12.73
N LEU A 17 13.22 -4.25 -13.03
CA LEU A 17 13.10 -5.38 -12.10
C LEU A 17 14.44 -6.07 -11.84
N SER A 18 15.42 -5.95 -12.75
CA SER A 18 16.76 -6.53 -12.56
C SER A 18 17.55 -5.85 -11.45
N ALA A 19 17.18 -4.63 -11.09
CA ALA A 19 17.75 -3.86 -9.98
C ALA A 19 17.11 -4.17 -8.61
N MET A 20 16.07 -5.02 -8.59
CA MET A 20 15.31 -5.39 -7.39
C MET A 20 15.59 -6.84 -7.00
N GLU A 21 15.21 -7.21 -5.79
CA GLU A 21 15.26 -8.59 -5.30
C GLU A 21 13.94 -9.31 -5.65
N GLU A 22 14.03 -10.38 -6.44
CA GLU A 22 12.85 -11.18 -6.75
C GLU A 22 12.41 -12.00 -5.54
N GLN A 23 11.12 -11.99 -5.26
CA GLN A 23 10.47 -12.81 -4.25
C GLN A 23 9.45 -13.73 -4.93
N PRO A 24 9.84 -14.97 -5.29
CA PRO A 24 8.92 -15.95 -5.85
C PRO A 24 7.93 -16.46 -4.80
N GLY A 25 6.84 -17.06 -5.26
CA GLY A 25 5.93 -17.81 -4.40
C GLY A 25 6.60 -19.06 -3.80
N GLU A 26 5.96 -19.63 -2.80
CA GLU A 26 6.43 -20.86 -2.15
C GLU A 26 6.32 -22.08 -3.08
N THR A 27 7.24 -23.05 -2.87
CA THR A 27 7.23 -24.33 -3.58
C THR A 27 7.27 -25.47 -2.57
N PRO A 28 6.26 -26.37 -2.53
CA PRO A 28 5.03 -26.32 -3.34
C PRO A 28 4.11 -25.14 -2.97
N THR A 29 3.32 -24.67 -3.93
CA THR A 29 2.35 -23.59 -3.69
C THR A 29 1.34 -24.00 -2.63
N PRO A 30 1.20 -23.27 -1.51
CA PRO A 30 0.28 -23.62 -0.45
C PRO A 30 -1.17 -23.39 -0.85
N PHE A 31 -2.09 -24.16 -0.28
CA PHE A 31 -3.50 -23.95 -0.43
C PHE A 31 -4.05 -23.00 0.64
N MET A 32 -4.88 -22.07 0.23
CA MET A 32 -5.69 -21.24 1.14
C MET A 32 -6.93 -22.00 1.66
N SER A 33 -7.35 -23.02 0.94
CA SER A 33 -8.49 -23.90 1.27
C SER A 33 -8.02 -25.21 1.88
N LEU A 34 -8.75 -25.74 2.87
CA LEU A 34 -8.53 -27.09 3.42
C LEU A 34 -8.88 -28.23 2.45
N THR A 35 -9.65 -27.93 1.39
CA THR A 35 -10.12 -28.90 0.39
C THR A 35 -9.57 -28.63 -1.00
N GLY A 36 -8.54 -27.78 -1.12
CA GLY A 36 -7.92 -27.44 -2.39
C GLY A 36 -7.13 -28.60 -3.00
N GLU A 37 -7.03 -28.64 -4.31
CA GLU A 37 -6.27 -29.61 -5.11
C GLU A 37 -5.23 -28.87 -5.97
N VAL A 38 -4.13 -29.55 -6.31
CA VAL A 38 -2.99 -28.93 -7.04
C VAL A 38 -3.42 -28.34 -8.39
N GLU A 39 -4.37 -28.97 -9.07
CA GLU A 39 -4.91 -28.53 -10.37
C GLU A 39 -5.67 -27.21 -10.29
N GLN A 40 -6.03 -26.75 -9.08
CA GLN A 40 -6.71 -25.47 -8.86
C GLN A 40 -5.76 -24.28 -8.75
N HIS A 41 -4.44 -24.54 -8.70
CA HIS A 41 -3.47 -23.45 -8.60
C HIS A 41 -3.37 -22.68 -9.91
N GLN A 42 -3.48 -21.36 -9.81
CA GLN A 42 -3.19 -20.46 -10.92
C GLN A 42 -1.68 -20.31 -11.11
N GLU A 43 -1.26 -19.82 -12.28
CA GLU A 43 0.10 -19.35 -12.49
C GLU A 43 0.49 -18.35 -11.38
N GLN A 44 1.66 -18.55 -10.77
CA GLN A 44 2.16 -17.70 -9.71
C GLN A 44 3.06 -16.60 -10.28
N LEU A 45 2.80 -15.38 -9.89
CA LEU A 45 3.65 -14.23 -10.22
C LEU A 45 4.58 -13.93 -9.05
N SER A 46 5.85 -13.65 -9.35
CA SER A 46 6.79 -13.16 -8.35
C SER A 46 6.47 -11.72 -7.96
N CYS A 47 6.65 -11.39 -6.68
CA CYS A 47 6.80 -10.01 -6.23
C CYS A 47 8.27 -9.60 -6.32
N PHE A 48 8.54 -8.30 -6.25
CA PHE A 48 9.89 -7.76 -6.22
C PHE A 48 10.07 -6.84 -5.02
N ILE A 49 11.27 -6.84 -4.45
CA ILE A 49 11.58 -6.04 -3.27
C ILE A 49 12.58 -4.95 -3.65
N THR A 50 12.23 -3.73 -3.30
CA THR A 50 13.14 -2.57 -3.33
C THR A 50 13.03 -1.81 -2.02
N ARG A 51 13.67 -0.64 -1.93
CA ARG A 51 13.73 0.13 -0.68
C ARG A 51 13.75 1.62 -0.95
N THR A 52 13.18 2.37 -0.03
CA THR A 52 13.41 3.82 0.06
C THR A 52 14.87 4.10 0.46
N ASN A 53 15.30 5.33 0.29
CA ASN A 53 16.63 5.80 0.65
C ASN A 53 16.57 7.20 1.30
N LYS A 54 17.71 7.75 1.69
CA LYS A 54 17.79 9.06 2.35
C LYS A 54 17.22 10.21 1.50
N THR A 55 17.44 10.18 0.18
CA THR A 55 16.87 11.17 -0.75
C THR A 55 15.36 11.07 -0.79
N THR A 56 14.82 9.83 -0.86
CA THR A 56 13.39 9.56 -0.75
C THR A 56 12.80 10.15 0.53
N HIS A 57 13.45 9.88 1.68
CA HIS A 57 12.99 10.36 2.99
C HIS A 57 13.05 11.89 3.10
N GLN A 58 14.07 12.53 2.52
CA GLN A 58 14.19 13.99 2.51
C GLN A 58 13.04 14.63 1.75
N ILE A 59 12.75 14.15 0.52
CA ILE A 59 11.63 14.67 -0.28
C ILE A 59 10.30 14.52 0.46
N ILE A 60 10.06 13.36 1.08
CA ILE A 60 8.84 13.11 1.86
C ILE A 60 8.75 14.09 3.03
N SER A 61 9.82 14.26 3.80
CA SER A 61 9.87 15.16 4.96
C SER A 61 9.59 16.60 4.58
N ASP A 62 10.20 17.09 3.50
CA ASP A 62 10.06 18.47 3.04
C ASP A 62 8.62 18.78 2.58
N ASN A 63 7.90 17.77 2.10
CA ASN A 63 6.55 17.91 1.57
C ASN A 63 5.42 17.46 2.53
N THR A 64 5.74 16.94 3.71
CA THR A 64 4.73 16.37 4.63
C THR A 64 3.65 17.36 5.03
N HIS A 65 3.99 18.64 5.17
CA HIS A 65 3.03 19.70 5.48
C HIS A 65 1.93 19.86 4.41
N LEU A 66 2.15 19.36 3.19
CA LEU A 66 1.21 19.35 2.07
C LEU A 66 0.35 18.07 2.01
N SER A 67 0.66 17.07 2.82
CA SER A 67 -0.08 15.81 2.85
C SER A 67 -1.49 16.02 3.41
N ALA A 68 -2.51 15.48 2.74
CA ALA A 68 -3.90 15.56 3.20
C ALA A 68 -4.09 14.98 4.61
N MET A 69 -3.31 13.96 4.96
CA MET A 69 -3.37 13.34 6.30
C MET A 69 -2.75 14.22 7.40
N TYR A 70 -1.87 15.16 7.06
CA TYR A 70 -1.15 16.01 8.02
C TYR A 70 -1.57 17.48 7.99
N SER A 71 -2.21 17.94 6.90
CA SER A 71 -2.68 19.32 6.75
C SER A 71 -3.94 19.65 7.56
N GLY A 72 -4.53 18.68 8.25
CA GLY A 72 -5.79 18.86 8.98
C GLY A 72 -7.05 18.73 8.11
N ASN A 73 -6.91 18.48 6.81
CA ASN A 73 -8.04 18.28 5.90
C ASN A 73 -8.83 17.00 6.19
N ILE A 74 -8.20 16.04 6.87
CA ILE A 74 -8.79 14.75 7.26
C ILE A 74 -8.67 14.60 8.77
N SER A 75 -9.78 14.31 9.44
CA SER A 75 -9.89 14.26 10.91
C SER A 75 -9.74 12.86 11.52
N GLY A 76 -9.70 11.83 10.71
CA GLY A 76 -9.61 10.43 11.17
C GLY A 76 -8.30 10.11 11.91
N ILE A 77 -8.30 9.02 12.67
CA ILE A 77 -7.13 8.47 13.34
C ILE A 77 -6.48 7.46 12.39
N GLY A 78 -5.14 7.51 12.24
CA GLY A 78 -4.40 6.50 11.47
C GLY A 78 -4.50 5.12 12.12
N PRO A 79 -4.67 4.04 11.35
CA PRO A 79 -4.70 2.68 11.90
C PRO A 79 -3.32 2.29 12.43
N ARG A 80 -3.30 1.38 13.41
CA ARG A 80 -2.08 0.97 14.11
C ARG A 80 -1.06 0.29 13.17
N TYR A 81 -1.53 -0.53 12.24
CA TYR A 81 -0.69 -1.42 11.43
C TYR A 81 -0.60 -1.06 9.94
N CYS A 82 -1.15 0.07 9.53
CA CYS A 82 -1.07 0.55 8.17
C CYS A 82 -0.56 2.00 8.13
N PRO A 83 0.70 2.24 8.54
CA PRO A 83 1.27 3.59 8.50
C PRO A 83 1.52 4.01 7.06
N SER A 84 1.28 5.29 6.75
CA SER A 84 1.74 5.89 5.51
C SER A 84 3.26 5.98 5.46
N ILE A 85 3.82 6.28 4.29
CA ILE A 85 5.28 6.47 4.19
C ILE A 85 5.71 7.70 5.00
N GLU A 86 4.88 8.74 5.09
CA GLU A 86 5.12 9.90 5.94
C GLU A 86 5.25 9.49 7.41
N ASP A 87 4.31 8.65 7.90
CA ASP A 87 4.38 8.09 9.26
C ASP A 87 5.67 7.31 9.51
N LYS A 88 6.09 6.49 8.53
CA LYS A 88 7.32 5.68 8.67
C LYS A 88 8.55 6.56 8.77
N VAL A 89 8.65 7.57 7.92
CA VAL A 89 9.78 8.51 7.93
C VAL A 89 9.86 9.29 9.24
N PHE A 90 8.72 9.72 9.79
CA PHE A 90 8.70 10.45 11.07
C PHE A 90 8.91 9.58 12.30
N LYS A 91 8.24 8.43 12.36
CA LYS A 91 8.28 7.56 13.55
C LYS A 91 9.59 6.77 13.64
N PHE A 92 10.22 6.51 12.51
CA PHE A 92 11.43 5.68 12.43
C PHE A 92 12.61 6.43 11.80
N VAL A 93 12.84 7.66 12.27
CA VAL A 93 13.92 8.56 11.79
C VAL A 93 15.32 7.94 11.83
N HIS A 94 15.53 6.92 12.67
CA HIS A 94 16.79 6.19 12.77
C HIS A 94 16.99 5.16 11.63
N LYS A 95 15.96 4.90 10.82
CA LYS A 95 16.03 3.98 9.68
C LYS A 95 16.36 4.75 8.41
N ASP A 96 17.44 4.37 7.76
CA ASP A 96 17.85 4.94 6.47
C ASP A 96 17.01 4.46 5.29
N SER A 97 16.22 3.38 5.47
CA SER A 97 15.39 2.80 4.41
C SER A 97 14.18 2.05 4.95
N HIS A 98 13.13 2.00 4.15
CA HIS A 98 11.94 1.16 4.35
C HIS A 98 11.75 0.24 3.16
N GLN A 99 11.36 -0.99 3.42
CA GLN A 99 11.09 -1.99 2.41
C GLN A 99 9.82 -1.66 1.63
N ILE A 100 9.87 -1.95 0.33
CA ILE A 100 8.77 -1.79 -0.62
C ILE A 100 8.61 -3.12 -1.34
N PHE A 101 7.38 -3.65 -1.35
CA PHE A 101 7.02 -4.79 -2.18
C PHE A 101 6.35 -4.31 -3.45
N ILE A 102 6.89 -4.67 -4.58
CA ILE A 102 6.29 -4.43 -5.90
C ILE A 102 5.42 -5.64 -6.20
N GLU A 103 4.12 -5.46 -6.03
CA GLU A 103 3.13 -6.53 -6.12
C GLU A 103 2.36 -6.38 -7.44
N PRO A 104 2.44 -7.36 -8.39
CA PRO A 104 1.60 -7.35 -9.58
C PRO A 104 0.11 -7.36 -9.22
N GLU A 105 -0.69 -6.50 -9.85
CA GLU A 105 -2.14 -6.44 -9.55
C GLU A 105 -2.94 -7.59 -10.20
N GLY A 106 -2.34 -8.33 -11.12
CA GLY A 106 -2.97 -9.49 -11.73
C GLY A 106 -2.18 -10.09 -12.89
N ILE A 107 -2.55 -11.30 -13.28
CA ILE A 107 -1.97 -12.00 -14.42
C ILE A 107 -2.33 -11.24 -15.71
N GLY A 108 -1.31 -10.88 -16.50
CA GLY A 108 -1.49 -10.15 -17.76
C GLY A 108 -1.85 -8.66 -17.59
N VAL A 109 -1.80 -8.13 -16.37
CA VAL A 109 -2.03 -6.71 -16.08
C VAL A 109 -0.69 -6.00 -15.93
N ASP A 110 -0.48 -4.91 -16.68
CA ASP A 110 0.76 -4.10 -16.62
C ASP A 110 0.69 -3.05 -15.51
N LEU A 111 0.25 -3.45 -14.32
CA LEU A 111 0.18 -2.59 -13.14
C LEU A 111 0.75 -3.29 -11.92
N VAL A 112 1.43 -2.52 -11.10
CA VAL A 112 1.91 -2.97 -9.79
C VAL A 112 1.43 -2.04 -8.68
N TYR A 113 1.28 -2.65 -7.51
CA TYR A 113 1.01 -2.00 -6.23
C TYR A 113 2.31 -1.94 -5.42
N PRO A 114 2.97 -0.77 -5.30
CA PRO A 114 4.16 -0.62 -4.47
C PRO A 114 3.79 -0.57 -2.99
N ASN A 115 3.61 -1.74 -2.39
CA ASN A 115 3.22 -1.88 -0.99
C ASN A 115 4.32 -1.37 -0.05
N GLY A 116 3.95 -0.50 0.85
CA GLY A 116 4.86 0.08 1.84
C GLY A 116 5.11 1.58 1.68
N ILE A 117 4.63 2.20 0.58
CA ILE A 117 4.74 3.63 0.31
C ILE A 117 3.39 4.33 0.12
N SER A 118 2.35 3.85 0.82
CA SER A 118 1.06 4.54 0.86
C SER A 118 1.24 5.99 1.30
N THR A 119 0.60 6.92 0.59
CA THR A 119 0.83 8.36 0.79
C THR A 119 -0.39 9.19 0.43
N SER A 120 -0.45 10.41 0.95
CA SER A 120 -1.38 11.44 0.52
C SER A 120 -0.68 12.75 0.15
N LEU A 121 0.60 12.67 -0.17
CA LEU A 121 1.37 13.81 -0.69
C LEU A 121 0.83 14.28 -2.05
N PRO A 122 1.06 15.55 -2.42
CA PRO A 122 0.72 16.05 -3.77
C PRO A 122 1.42 15.23 -4.87
N LYS A 123 0.80 15.16 -6.04
CA LYS A 123 1.28 14.41 -7.20
C LYS A 123 2.76 14.62 -7.50
N LYS A 124 3.20 15.90 -7.54
CA LYS A 124 4.60 16.24 -7.81
C LYS A 124 5.57 15.62 -6.78
N ALA A 125 5.21 15.66 -5.51
CA ALA A 125 6.04 15.06 -4.46
C ALA A 125 6.08 13.52 -4.59
N GLN A 126 4.97 12.90 -5.03
CA GLN A 126 4.94 11.46 -5.29
C GLN A 126 5.86 11.08 -6.45
N GLU A 127 5.81 11.81 -7.57
CA GLU A 127 6.75 11.61 -8.69
C GLU A 127 8.20 11.75 -8.22
N ASP A 128 8.50 12.83 -7.51
CA ASP A 128 9.86 13.14 -7.08
C ASP A 128 10.43 12.05 -6.17
N PHE A 129 9.69 11.58 -5.17
CA PHE A 129 10.21 10.57 -4.26
C PHE A 129 10.22 9.16 -4.89
N ILE A 130 9.24 8.80 -5.72
CA ILE A 130 9.18 7.50 -6.39
C ILE A 130 10.37 7.33 -7.32
N HIS A 131 10.74 8.34 -8.09
CA HIS A 131 11.88 8.31 -9.00
C HIS A 131 13.25 8.31 -8.29
N THR A 132 13.31 8.41 -6.98
CA THR A 132 14.54 8.17 -6.20
C THR A 132 14.74 6.72 -5.78
N ILE A 133 13.72 5.88 -5.95
CA ILE A 133 13.72 4.48 -5.51
C ILE A 133 14.39 3.62 -6.58
N LYS A 134 15.33 2.75 -6.14
CA LYS A 134 16.08 1.88 -7.05
C LYS A 134 15.13 0.97 -7.85
N GLY A 135 15.29 0.99 -9.18
CA GLY A 135 14.47 0.26 -10.14
C GLY A 135 13.16 0.97 -10.50
N MET A 136 12.87 2.14 -9.92
CA MET A 136 11.68 2.94 -10.19
C MET A 136 12.01 4.32 -10.81
N GLU A 137 13.27 4.57 -11.15
CA GLU A 137 13.76 5.89 -11.59
C GLU A 137 13.08 6.39 -12.87
N GLN A 138 12.63 5.47 -13.73
CA GLN A 138 11.96 5.78 -14.99
C GLN A 138 10.49 5.31 -15.00
N SER A 139 9.92 5.08 -13.82
CA SER A 139 8.60 4.51 -13.70
C SER A 139 7.50 5.47 -14.19
N GLU A 140 6.49 4.93 -14.88
CA GLU A 140 5.29 5.64 -15.28
C GLU A 140 4.20 5.44 -14.23
N ILE A 141 3.81 6.52 -13.55
CA ILE A 141 2.71 6.53 -12.59
C ILE A 141 1.39 6.66 -13.37
N THR A 142 0.51 5.67 -13.24
CA THR A 142 -0.82 5.68 -13.87
C THR A 142 -1.88 6.30 -12.98
N GLU A 143 -1.78 6.04 -11.67
CA GLU A 143 -2.69 6.57 -10.66
C GLU A 143 -1.88 7.03 -9.45
N PHE A 144 -2.16 8.23 -8.97
CA PHE A 144 -1.49 8.74 -7.76
C PHE A 144 -2.12 8.18 -6.50
N GLY A 145 -1.31 8.00 -5.47
CA GLY A 145 -1.77 7.69 -4.13
C GLY A 145 -2.65 8.80 -3.55
N TYR A 146 -3.61 8.42 -2.75
CA TYR A 146 -4.54 9.34 -2.11
C TYR A 146 -4.90 8.89 -0.70
N ALA A 147 -5.39 9.82 0.11
CA ALA A 147 -5.93 9.50 1.42
C ALA A 147 -7.37 9.03 1.30
N ALA A 148 -7.71 7.99 2.06
CA ALA A 148 -9.07 7.53 2.28
C ALA A 148 -9.47 7.78 3.74
N GLU A 149 -10.70 8.22 3.94
CA GLU A 149 -11.30 8.36 5.25
C GLU A 149 -12.48 7.37 5.35
N SER A 150 -12.44 6.50 6.35
CA SER A 150 -13.44 5.45 6.52
C SER A 150 -14.21 5.65 7.83
N ASP A 151 -15.53 5.55 7.78
CA ASP A 151 -16.33 5.54 8.97
C ASP A 151 -16.22 4.17 9.67
N PHE A 152 -16.04 4.19 10.97
CA PHE A 152 -15.96 3.01 11.81
C PHE A 152 -17.25 2.83 12.57
N VAL A 153 -17.84 1.65 12.47
CA VAL A 153 -18.99 1.24 13.27
C VAL A 153 -18.52 0.31 14.38
N ASN A 154 -18.89 0.64 15.62
CA ASN A 154 -18.53 -0.19 16.76
C ASN A 154 -19.16 -1.59 16.63
N PRO A 155 -18.38 -2.68 16.59
CA PRO A 155 -18.90 -4.04 16.43
C PRO A 155 -19.91 -4.45 17.50
N SER A 156 -19.87 -3.82 18.70
CA SER A 156 -20.85 -4.08 19.77
C SER A 156 -22.28 -3.66 19.41
N THR A 157 -22.47 -2.87 18.34
CA THR A 157 -23.79 -2.49 17.83
C THR A 157 -24.43 -3.58 16.98
N ASN A 158 -23.66 -4.62 16.62
CA ASN A 158 -24.15 -5.77 15.86
C ASN A 158 -24.53 -6.93 16.77
N LYS A 159 -25.44 -7.78 16.29
CA LYS A 159 -25.68 -9.12 16.80
C LYS A 159 -24.50 -10.05 16.40
N LYS A 160 -24.45 -11.25 16.95
CA LYS A 160 -23.43 -12.27 16.54
C LYS A 160 -23.56 -12.72 15.08
N THR A 161 -24.72 -12.48 14.49
CA THR A 161 -25.00 -12.72 13.06
C THR A 161 -24.51 -11.61 12.14
N LEU A 162 -23.84 -10.58 12.67
CA LEU A 162 -23.44 -9.35 12.01
C LEU A 162 -24.62 -8.41 11.64
N GLU A 163 -25.86 -8.83 11.90
CA GLU A 163 -27.03 -7.96 11.77
C GLU A 163 -26.96 -6.83 12.81
N THR A 164 -27.30 -5.60 12.42
CA THR A 164 -27.34 -4.50 13.36
C THR A 164 -28.46 -4.69 14.40
N LYS A 165 -28.25 -4.19 15.62
CA LYS A 165 -29.28 -4.23 16.67
C LYS A 165 -30.40 -3.22 16.45
N SER A 166 -30.15 -2.18 15.65
CA SER A 166 -31.06 -1.05 15.45
C SER A 166 -31.95 -1.19 14.21
N PHE A 167 -31.51 -1.98 13.21
CA PHE A 167 -32.23 -2.17 11.96
C PHE A 167 -32.26 -3.66 11.61
N ASN A 168 -33.42 -4.18 11.30
CA ASN A 168 -33.57 -5.56 10.84
C ASN A 168 -33.04 -5.69 9.40
N ASP A 169 -32.52 -6.86 9.07
CA ASP A 169 -32.01 -7.22 7.73
C ASP A 169 -30.88 -6.31 7.21
N PHE A 170 -30.23 -5.55 8.13
CA PHE A 170 -29.07 -4.71 7.81
C PHE A 170 -27.82 -5.26 8.49
N TYR A 171 -26.86 -5.70 7.68
CA TYR A 171 -25.64 -6.40 8.12
C TYR A 171 -24.41 -5.55 7.87
N LEU A 172 -23.50 -5.51 8.86
CA LEU A 172 -22.22 -4.80 8.80
C LEU A 172 -21.10 -5.80 9.16
N ALA A 173 -20.12 -5.99 8.26
CA ALA A 173 -18.96 -6.85 8.43
C ALA A 173 -17.65 -6.06 8.39
#